data_1072876cb5317a8796a1d9836e5c5ac0
#
_entry.id   1072876cb5317a8796a1d9836e5c5ac0
#
_cell.length_a   1.000
_cell.length_b   1.000
_cell.length_c   1.000
_cell.angle_alpha   90.00
_cell.angle_beta   90.00
_cell.angle_gamma   90.00
#
_symmetry.space_group_name_H-M   'P 1'
#
loop_
_entity.id
_entity.type
_entity.pdbx_description
1 polymer ?
#
loop_
_entity_poly.entity_id
_entity_poly.type
_entity_poly.pdbx_seq_one_letter_code
_entity_poly.pdbx_strand_id
1 'polypeptide(L)'
;MMKLTYGTGASYVPSRNATTSIDGDAMTDPINVKALFLGPKSENYEFFKQMLNYLMDDHAQWRRYFHPDDAPVVTGEEQDRPDFAATLQKTREALIDLAGNLQLSSTPWFSPRYLGHMNTDTLIAANLGYMLTLLYNPNNCAFEGSPATTALEIEVGRQLAKLMGYEPERAWGHITSGGTVANYEGLWLARNLKSIPLAVRACRPEWTAGMDDCRLLNLSTGAILELADRAKAAGCFDEMRRRSVRGAGMAGIRLGKVLVPRSKHYSWTKAADILGIGQDSLIPVPVREDYRMDVSALETIIDGLIAARTPILAVIAVAGTTEEGAVDEIHEIVRLRERCAARGVSFYLHIDAAYGGYARALFLDGEDRFMDFAELTGSPEGRGAGDRNDRWLTREVYEAFKAMPEADSITVDPHKLGYVPYAAGA
;
A
#
# COMPACT_ATOMS: atom_id res chain seq x y z
N MET A 1 22.45 -14.02 23.39
CA MET A 1 21.42 -13.81 24.43
C MET A 1 22.05 -12.96 25.52
N MET A 2 21.88 -11.67 25.47
CA MET A 2 22.42 -10.73 26.46
C MET A 2 21.22 -10.16 27.20
N LYS A 3 21.01 -10.58 28.46
CA LYS A 3 19.99 -10.01 29.33
C LYS A 3 20.47 -8.63 29.79
N LEU A 4 19.86 -7.57 29.26
CA LEU A 4 19.94 -6.25 29.84
C LEU A 4 18.89 -6.16 30.95
N THR A 5 19.34 -6.12 32.20
CA THR A 5 18.53 -5.80 33.37
C THR A 5 18.38 -4.30 33.44
N TYR A 6 17.18 -3.80 33.16
CA TYR A 6 16.84 -2.41 33.42
C TYR A 6 16.57 -2.19 34.92
N GLY A 7 17.23 -1.18 35.49
CA GLY A 7 17.03 -0.74 36.85
C GLY A 7 15.61 -0.24 37.06
N THR A 8 15.06 -0.50 38.24
CA THR A 8 13.73 -0.13 38.71
C THR A 8 13.61 1.38 38.94
N GLY A 9 13.37 2.13 37.88
CA GLY A 9 12.78 3.47 37.95
C GLY A 9 11.27 3.33 37.80
N ALA A 10 10.51 4.08 38.56
CA ALA A 10 9.06 4.02 38.67
C ALA A 10 8.42 3.96 37.29
N SER A 11 7.84 2.83 36.96
CA SER A 11 7.10 2.60 35.75
C SER A 11 5.82 3.45 35.76
N TYR A 12 5.77 4.50 34.92
CA TYR A 12 4.50 4.99 34.43
C TYR A 12 3.93 3.86 33.55
N VAL A 13 3.11 3.04 34.14
CA VAL A 13 2.18 2.17 33.41
C VAL A 13 0.97 3.04 33.14
N PRO A 14 0.71 3.47 31.90
CA PRO A 14 -0.59 4.03 31.57
C PRO A 14 -1.60 2.99 32.02
N SER A 15 -2.60 3.40 32.80
CA SER A 15 -3.69 2.53 33.20
C SER A 15 -4.18 1.81 31.93
N ARG A 16 -4.25 0.47 31.98
CA ARG A 16 -4.70 -0.41 30.89
C ARG A 16 -6.18 -0.21 30.49
N ASN A 17 -6.75 0.96 30.72
CA ASN A 17 -8.11 1.33 30.38
C ASN A 17 -8.23 2.32 29.23
N ALA A 18 -7.17 2.54 28.43
CA ALA A 18 -7.24 3.34 27.22
C ALA A 18 -6.99 2.54 25.92
N THR A 19 -7.11 1.21 25.94
CA THR A 19 -7.62 0.52 24.77
C THR A 19 -9.13 0.69 24.84
N THR A 20 -9.65 1.80 24.34
CA THR A 20 -10.95 1.78 23.72
C THR A 20 -10.81 0.78 22.58
N SER A 21 -11.14 -0.50 22.85
CA SER A 21 -11.74 -1.34 21.86
C SER A 21 -12.85 -0.44 21.30
N ILE A 22 -12.75 -0.10 20.03
CA ILE A 22 -13.91 0.37 19.28
C ILE A 22 -14.74 -0.89 19.17
N ASP A 23 -15.42 -1.24 20.25
CA ASP A 23 -16.47 -2.26 20.25
C ASP A 23 -17.51 -1.77 19.26
N GLY A 24 -17.88 -2.64 18.32
CA GLY A 24 -18.69 -2.35 17.14
C GLY A 24 -20.11 -1.83 17.37
N ASP A 25 -20.43 -1.27 18.53
CA ASP A 25 -21.75 -0.74 18.88
C ASP A 25 -21.80 0.79 19.09
N ALA A 26 -20.70 1.53 18.88
CA ALA A 26 -20.62 2.94 19.26
C ALA A 26 -20.75 3.98 18.14
N MET A 27 -21.07 3.59 16.88
CA MET A 27 -21.28 4.58 15.81
C MET A 27 -22.64 4.40 15.12
N THR A 28 -23.71 4.68 15.84
CA THR A 28 -25.06 4.78 15.28
C THR A 28 -25.36 6.16 14.66
N ASP A 29 -24.53 7.18 14.95
CA ASP A 29 -24.71 8.51 14.38
C ASP A 29 -24.03 8.62 13.00
N PRO A 30 -24.74 9.13 11.97
CA PRO A 30 -24.18 9.29 10.65
C PRO A 30 -22.99 10.28 10.65
N ILE A 31 -21.84 9.87 10.11
CA ILE A 31 -20.66 10.72 10.00
C ILE A 31 -20.96 11.88 9.05
N ASN A 32 -20.77 13.11 9.51
CA ASN A 32 -20.82 14.29 8.65
C ASN A 32 -19.48 14.45 7.94
N VAL A 33 -19.41 14.01 6.68
CA VAL A 33 -18.18 14.05 5.86
C VAL A 33 -17.57 15.46 5.77
N LYS A 34 -18.39 16.54 5.79
CA LYS A 34 -17.87 17.91 5.74
C LYS A 34 -17.09 18.32 6.99
N ALA A 35 -17.31 17.65 8.12
CA ALA A 35 -16.56 17.87 9.35
C ALA A 35 -15.15 17.24 9.32
N LEU A 36 -14.86 16.36 8.36
CA LEU A 36 -13.59 15.68 8.26
C LEU A 36 -12.49 16.50 7.56
N PHE A 37 -12.85 17.56 6.86
CA PHE A 37 -11.93 18.37 6.06
C PHE A 37 -11.85 19.81 6.59
N LEU A 38 -10.71 20.48 6.33
CA LEU A 38 -10.55 21.89 6.68
C LEU A 38 -11.56 22.76 5.91
N GLY A 39 -11.89 22.36 4.69
CA GLY A 39 -12.81 23.05 3.79
C GLY A 39 -12.11 24.11 2.92
N PRO A 40 -12.65 24.40 1.72
CA PRO A 40 -12.00 25.25 0.72
C PRO A 40 -11.87 26.71 1.14
N LYS A 41 -12.58 27.15 2.17
CA LYS A 41 -12.47 28.48 2.79
C LYS A 41 -12.01 28.41 4.24
N SER A 42 -11.42 27.27 4.64
CA SER A 42 -10.97 26.99 6.00
C SER A 42 -12.13 27.03 7.01
N GLU A 43 -13.31 26.52 6.64
CA GLU A 43 -14.52 26.60 7.46
C GLU A 43 -14.33 25.90 8.83
N ASN A 44 -13.52 24.85 8.91
CA ASN A 44 -13.23 24.11 10.14
C ASN A 44 -11.91 24.57 10.81
N TYR A 45 -11.41 25.77 10.49
CA TYR A 45 -10.13 26.28 10.99
C TYR A 45 -10.04 26.34 12.51
N GLU A 46 -11.09 26.79 13.20
CA GLU A 46 -11.05 26.95 14.65
C GLU A 46 -10.89 25.61 15.37
N PHE A 47 -11.58 24.57 14.91
CA PHE A 47 -11.39 23.22 15.43
C PHE A 47 -9.97 22.71 15.18
N PHE A 48 -9.46 22.87 13.95
CA PHE A 48 -8.11 22.46 13.57
C PHE A 48 -7.05 23.12 14.48
N LYS A 49 -7.14 24.45 14.63
CA LYS A 49 -6.22 25.24 15.46
C LYS A 49 -6.28 24.83 16.94
N GLN A 50 -7.50 24.65 17.46
CA GLN A 50 -7.69 24.22 18.86
C GLN A 50 -7.02 22.87 19.10
N MET A 51 -7.26 21.89 18.23
CA MET A 51 -6.67 20.57 18.36
C MET A 51 -5.15 20.57 18.18
N LEU A 52 -4.63 21.35 17.22
CA LEU A 52 -3.18 21.48 17.05
C LEU A 52 -2.51 22.03 18.32
N ASN A 53 -3.06 23.09 18.90
CA ASN A 53 -2.53 23.67 20.16
C ASN A 53 -2.59 22.65 21.30
N TYR A 54 -3.74 21.97 21.47
CA TYR A 54 -3.89 20.93 22.49
C TYR A 54 -2.81 19.85 22.36
N LEU A 55 -2.59 19.30 21.16
CA LEU A 55 -1.61 18.25 20.92
C LEU A 55 -0.17 18.72 21.15
N MET A 56 0.15 19.98 20.84
CA MET A 56 1.46 20.56 21.11
C MET A 56 1.68 20.76 22.62
N ASP A 57 0.69 21.25 23.34
CA ASP A 57 0.76 21.42 24.78
C ASP A 57 0.89 20.08 25.52
N ASP A 58 0.12 19.06 25.10
CA ASP A 58 0.20 17.70 25.62
C ASP A 58 1.60 17.10 25.43
N HIS A 59 2.15 17.21 24.21
CA HIS A 59 3.52 16.76 23.93
C HIS A 59 4.56 17.51 24.78
N ALA A 60 4.40 18.83 24.97
CA ALA A 60 5.31 19.63 25.81
C ALA A 60 5.23 19.19 27.29
N GLN A 61 4.05 18.84 27.78
CA GLN A 61 3.91 18.29 29.12
C GLN A 61 4.55 16.92 29.24
N TRP A 62 4.32 16.02 28.27
CA TRP A 62 4.98 14.71 28.23
C TRP A 62 6.51 14.84 28.34
N ARG A 63 7.13 15.75 27.60
CA ARG A 63 8.59 15.98 27.68
C ARG A 63 9.04 16.48 29.06
N ARG A 64 8.26 17.37 29.71
CA ARG A 64 8.60 17.92 31.03
C ARG A 64 8.56 16.89 32.14
N TYR A 65 7.63 15.93 32.01
CA TYR A 65 7.34 14.96 33.08
C TYR A 65 7.89 13.56 32.82
N PHE A 66 8.52 13.32 31.68
CA PHE A 66 9.08 12.01 31.36
C PHE A 66 10.26 11.65 32.28
N HIS A 67 11.15 12.62 32.52
CA HIS A 67 12.22 12.58 33.52
C HIS A 67 12.21 13.88 34.29
N PRO A 68 11.36 14.03 35.31
CA PRO A 68 11.13 15.32 35.97
C PRO A 68 12.33 15.87 36.73
N ASP A 69 13.28 15.00 37.07
CA ASP A 69 14.53 15.39 37.79
C ASP A 69 15.64 15.89 36.86
N ASP A 70 15.46 15.80 35.55
CA ASP A 70 16.45 16.32 34.59
C ASP A 70 16.48 17.85 34.61
N ALA A 71 17.67 18.41 34.72
CA ALA A 71 17.85 19.85 34.66
C ALA A 71 17.58 20.39 33.24
N PRO A 72 16.94 21.57 33.10
CA PRO A 72 16.73 22.17 31.78
C PRO A 72 18.09 22.56 31.14
N VAL A 73 18.27 22.18 29.87
CA VAL A 73 19.45 22.56 29.08
C VAL A 73 19.34 24.00 28.59
N VAL A 74 18.14 24.45 28.24
CA VAL A 74 17.85 25.83 27.84
C VAL A 74 17.33 26.57 29.05
N THR A 75 18.22 27.37 29.68
CA THR A 75 17.90 28.17 30.87
C THR A 75 17.34 29.53 30.48
N GLY A 76 16.76 30.27 31.47
CA GLY A 76 16.34 31.66 31.25
C GLY A 76 17.54 32.57 30.87
N GLU A 77 18.69 32.35 31.48
CA GLU A 77 19.93 33.08 31.14
C GLU A 77 20.34 32.85 29.68
N GLU A 78 20.26 31.62 29.18
CA GLU A 78 20.51 31.33 27.77
C GLU A 78 19.50 32.02 26.83
N GLN A 79 18.22 32.06 27.24
CA GLN A 79 17.14 32.68 26.45
C GLN A 79 17.30 34.23 26.36
N ASP A 80 17.90 34.86 27.40
CA ASP A 80 18.11 36.29 27.44
C ASP A 80 19.34 36.74 26.62
N ARG A 81 20.14 35.83 26.09
CA ARG A 81 21.30 36.14 25.27
C ARG A 81 20.93 36.72 23.91
N PRO A 82 21.62 37.76 23.44
CA PRO A 82 21.39 38.36 22.11
C PRO A 82 21.54 37.40 20.96
N ASP A 83 22.48 36.46 21.02
CA ASP A 83 22.69 35.45 19.97
C ASP A 83 21.59 34.42 19.92
N PHE A 84 20.96 34.06 21.07
CA PHE A 84 19.76 33.22 21.13
C PHE A 84 18.60 33.90 20.44
N ALA A 85 18.32 35.16 20.79
CA ALA A 85 17.26 35.95 20.16
C ALA A 85 17.47 36.11 18.65
N ALA A 86 18.71 36.38 18.23
CA ALA A 86 19.05 36.49 16.81
C ALA A 86 18.85 35.15 16.06
N THR A 87 19.15 34.03 16.68
CA THR A 87 18.93 32.70 16.10
C THR A 87 17.42 32.42 15.90
N LEU A 88 16.60 32.71 16.90
CA LEU A 88 15.14 32.58 16.78
C LEU A 88 14.56 33.51 15.71
N GLN A 89 15.10 34.73 15.59
CA GLN A 89 14.64 35.66 14.54
C GLN A 89 14.97 35.15 13.14
N LYS A 90 16.19 34.62 12.91
CA LYS A 90 16.54 33.98 11.62
C LYS A 90 15.64 32.78 11.31
N THR A 91 15.31 31.95 12.30
CA THR A 91 14.38 30.83 12.14
C THR A 91 13.00 31.31 11.74
N ARG A 92 12.50 32.36 12.39
CA ARG A 92 11.19 32.99 12.06
C ARG A 92 11.17 33.51 10.62
N GLU A 93 12.21 34.25 10.20
CA GLU A 93 12.32 34.79 8.84
C GLU A 93 12.31 33.65 7.80
N ALA A 94 13.10 32.60 8.01
CA ALA A 94 13.14 31.45 7.12
C ALA A 94 11.77 30.74 6.99
N LEU A 95 11.02 30.61 8.09
CA LEU A 95 9.68 30.02 8.08
C LEU A 95 8.66 30.91 7.38
N ILE A 96 8.74 32.23 7.55
CA ILE A 96 7.88 33.21 6.84
C ILE A 96 8.16 33.16 5.33
N ASP A 97 9.43 33.16 4.94
CA ASP A 97 9.85 33.06 3.53
C ASP A 97 9.38 31.75 2.90
N LEU A 98 9.51 30.62 3.62
CA LEU A 98 9.02 29.34 3.17
C LEU A 98 7.49 29.36 2.98
N ALA A 99 6.75 29.91 3.96
CA ALA A 99 5.28 30.02 3.87
C ALA A 99 4.87 30.88 2.68
N GLY A 100 5.54 32.00 2.44
CA GLY A 100 5.30 32.86 1.28
C GLY A 100 5.54 32.14 -0.05
N ASN A 101 6.64 31.41 -0.17
CA ASN A 101 6.95 30.62 -1.36
C ASN A 101 5.91 29.52 -1.61
N LEU A 102 5.47 28.83 -0.57
CA LEU A 102 4.44 27.80 -0.67
C LEU A 102 3.09 28.40 -1.11
N GLN A 103 2.69 29.53 -0.55
CA GLN A 103 1.44 30.22 -0.96
C GLN A 103 1.47 30.66 -2.44
N LEU A 104 2.60 31.14 -2.92
CA LEU A 104 2.73 31.61 -4.30
C LEU A 104 2.78 30.49 -5.34
N SER A 105 3.30 29.32 -4.98
CA SER A 105 3.67 28.28 -5.96
C SER A 105 2.98 26.95 -5.76
N SER A 106 2.21 26.75 -4.66
CA SER A 106 1.54 25.48 -4.41
C SER A 106 0.25 25.33 -5.23
N THR A 107 -0.02 24.10 -5.63
CA THR A 107 -1.26 23.73 -6.30
C THR A 107 -2.40 23.68 -5.27
N PRO A 108 -3.56 24.34 -5.54
CA PRO A 108 -4.65 24.41 -4.57
C PRO A 108 -5.50 23.13 -4.57
N TRP A 109 -4.96 22.02 -4.08
CA TRP A 109 -5.64 20.71 -4.01
C TRP A 109 -7.00 20.76 -3.32
N PHE A 110 -7.15 21.64 -2.33
CA PHE A 110 -8.38 21.85 -1.56
C PHE A 110 -9.52 22.52 -2.36
N SER A 111 -9.23 23.07 -3.54
CA SER A 111 -10.22 23.79 -4.32
C SER A 111 -11.16 22.81 -5.04
N PRO A 112 -12.50 23.00 -4.93
CA PRO A 112 -13.45 22.17 -5.67
C PRO A 112 -13.40 22.40 -7.20
N ARG A 113 -12.59 23.35 -7.67
CA ARG A 113 -12.30 23.59 -9.10
C ARG A 113 -11.09 22.80 -9.59
N TYR A 114 -10.36 22.15 -8.67
CA TYR A 114 -9.20 21.37 -9.02
C TYR A 114 -9.62 19.92 -9.31
N LEU A 115 -9.28 19.40 -10.48
CA LEU A 115 -9.65 18.06 -10.96
C LEU A 115 -8.43 17.29 -11.51
N GLY A 116 -7.22 17.61 -11.06
CA GLY A 116 -6.01 16.98 -11.59
C GLY A 116 -5.28 16.10 -10.58
N HIS A 117 -4.35 15.30 -11.09
CA HIS A 117 -3.32 14.56 -10.34
C HIS A 117 -3.83 13.59 -9.25
N MET A 118 -5.12 13.20 -9.28
CA MET A 118 -5.71 12.25 -8.32
C MET A 118 -5.62 12.73 -6.85
N ASN A 119 -5.51 14.04 -6.64
CA ASN A 119 -5.36 14.66 -5.32
C ASN A 119 -6.55 15.57 -5.00
N THR A 120 -6.83 15.66 -3.71
CA THR A 120 -7.92 16.47 -3.14
C THR A 120 -7.46 17.13 -1.86
N ASP A 121 -8.38 17.79 -1.13
CA ASP A 121 -8.17 18.18 0.26
C ASP A 121 -7.92 16.94 1.13
N THR A 122 -7.17 17.12 2.22
CA THR A 122 -6.79 16.03 3.13
C THR A 122 -7.56 16.08 4.44
N LEU A 123 -7.75 14.91 5.06
CA LEU A 123 -8.48 14.78 6.33
C LEU A 123 -7.79 15.56 7.45
N ILE A 124 -8.57 16.30 8.25
CA ILE A 124 -8.07 16.99 9.45
C ILE A 124 -7.34 16.04 10.38
N ALA A 125 -7.93 14.86 10.65
CA ALA A 125 -7.34 13.87 11.53
C ALA A 125 -5.97 13.37 11.00
N ALA A 126 -5.84 13.17 9.69
CA ALA A 126 -4.58 12.75 9.07
C ALA A 126 -3.51 13.85 9.17
N ASN A 127 -3.88 15.11 8.91
CA ASN A 127 -2.96 16.25 9.04
C ASN A 127 -2.47 16.42 10.49
N LEU A 128 -3.38 16.42 11.46
CA LEU A 128 -3.04 16.56 12.87
C LEU A 128 -2.23 15.36 13.39
N GLY A 129 -2.61 14.15 13.01
CA GLY A 129 -1.85 12.94 13.35
C GLY A 129 -0.43 12.96 12.80
N TYR A 130 -0.25 13.43 11.56
CA TYR A 130 1.07 13.56 10.96
C TYR A 130 1.93 14.61 11.67
N MET A 131 1.37 15.80 11.94
CA MET A 131 2.07 16.86 12.68
C MET A 131 2.45 16.40 14.09
N LEU A 132 1.54 15.72 14.81
CA LEU A 132 1.82 15.15 16.13
C LEU A 132 2.96 14.13 16.07
N THR A 133 2.91 13.21 15.10
CA THR A 133 3.91 12.14 14.97
C THR A 133 5.31 12.69 14.68
N LEU A 134 5.44 13.79 13.94
CA LEU A 134 6.72 14.47 13.72
C LEU A 134 7.39 14.90 15.03
N LEU A 135 6.63 15.27 16.07
CA LEU A 135 7.19 15.67 17.37
C LEU A 135 7.84 14.48 18.10
N TYR A 136 7.36 13.26 17.89
CA TYR A 136 7.91 12.04 18.48
C TYR A 136 9.03 11.43 17.65
N ASN A 137 9.13 11.80 16.36
CA ASN A 137 10.15 11.31 15.41
C ASN A 137 10.33 9.78 15.43
N PRO A 138 9.26 8.98 15.25
CA PRO A 138 9.29 7.54 15.38
C PRO A 138 10.08 6.88 14.26
N ASN A 139 10.65 5.69 14.53
CA ASN A 139 11.35 4.88 13.54
C ASN A 139 10.87 3.42 13.62
N ASN A 140 10.09 2.99 12.62
CA ASN A 140 9.53 1.64 12.55
C ASN A 140 10.51 0.59 11.97
N CYS A 141 11.80 0.89 11.81
CA CYS A 141 12.80 -0.10 11.37
C CYS A 141 12.90 -1.29 12.33
N ALA A 142 12.68 -1.05 13.61
CA ALA A 142 12.62 -2.07 14.65
C ALA A 142 11.57 -1.68 15.69
N PHE A 143 10.94 -2.67 16.31
CA PHE A 143 9.91 -2.45 17.33
C PHE A 143 10.41 -1.56 18.47
N GLU A 144 11.66 -1.73 18.90
CA GLU A 144 12.30 -0.94 19.96
C GLU A 144 12.48 0.53 19.57
N GLY A 145 12.53 0.83 18.27
CA GLY A 145 12.66 2.21 17.76
C GLY A 145 11.37 3.02 17.86
N SER A 146 10.23 2.37 17.83
CA SER A 146 8.90 2.98 18.06
C SER A 146 7.83 1.91 18.29
N PRO A 147 7.65 1.44 19.53
CA PRO A 147 6.64 0.41 19.82
C PRO A 147 5.21 0.85 19.46
N ALA A 148 4.88 2.14 19.71
CA ALA A 148 3.55 2.68 19.46
C ALA A 148 3.22 2.70 17.96
N THR A 149 4.08 3.30 17.14
CA THR A 149 3.78 3.46 15.70
C THR A 149 3.97 2.16 14.93
N THR A 150 4.83 1.24 15.38
CA THR A 150 4.93 -0.11 14.80
C THR A 150 3.62 -0.89 15.00
N ALA A 151 3.01 -0.81 16.19
CA ALA A 151 1.72 -1.44 16.45
C ALA A 151 0.61 -0.84 15.58
N LEU A 152 0.58 0.50 15.43
CA LEU A 152 -0.36 1.19 14.55
C LEU A 152 -0.18 0.80 13.09
N GLU A 153 1.05 0.66 12.61
CA GLU A 153 1.32 0.25 11.22
C GLU A 153 0.82 -1.17 10.93
N ILE A 154 1.02 -2.11 11.86
CA ILE A 154 0.48 -3.47 11.74
C ILE A 154 -1.05 -3.44 11.68
N GLU A 155 -1.69 -2.63 12.52
CA GLU A 155 -3.15 -2.48 12.52
C GLU A 155 -3.66 -1.88 11.21
N VAL A 156 -3.01 -0.82 10.70
CA VAL A 156 -3.34 -0.24 9.38
C VAL A 156 -3.17 -1.27 8.27
N GLY A 157 -2.10 -2.08 8.31
CA GLY A 157 -1.89 -3.16 7.35
C GLY A 157 -3.04 -4.18 7.34
N ARG A 158 -3.56 -4.56 8.52
CA ARG A 158 -4.73 -5.44 8.64
C ARG A 158 -6.01 -4.79 8.11
N GLN A 159 -6.24 -3.51 8.41
CA GLN A 159 -7.39 -2.77 7.90
C GLN A 159 -7.36 -2.64 6.37
N LEU A 160 -6.20 -2.38 5.79
CA LEU A 160 -6.02 -2.36 4.33
C LEU A 160 -6.24 -3.75 3.72
N ALA A 161 -5.73 -4.82 4.36
CA ALA A 161 -6.00 -6.19 3.93
C ALA A 161 -7.51 -6.48 3.91
N LYS A 162 -8.24 -6.10 4.97
CA LYS A 162 -9.70 -6.23 5.04
C LYS A 162 -10.40 -5.42 3.96
N LEU A 163 -9.98 -4.16 3.75
CA LEU A 163 -10.50 -3.30 2.68
C LEU A 163 -10.32 -3.96 1.30
N MET A 164 -9.18 -4.62 1.05
CA MET A 164 -8.90 -5.32 -0.20
C MET A 164 -9.59 -6.70 -0.29
N GLY A 165 -10.23 -7.16 0.78
CA GLY A 165 -10.94 -8.45 0.86
C GLY A 165 -10.05 -9.63 1.17
N TYR A 166 -8.82 -9.41 1.60
CA TYR A 166 -7.94 -10.45 2.12
C TYR A 166 -8.32 -10.85 3.54
N GLU A 167 -7.94 -12.07 3.95
CA GLU A 167 -8.00 -12.50 5.36
C GLU A 167 -6.92 -11.75 6.17
N PRO A 168 -7.30 -10.84 7.10
CA PRO A 168 -6.33 -9.94 7.77
C PRO A 168 -5.23 -10.66 8.56
N GLU A 169 -5.55 -11.84 9.13
CA GLU A 169 -4.59 -12.62 9.92
C GLU A 169 -3.59 -13.41 9.06
N ARG A 170 -3.86 -13.53 7.77
CA ARG A 170 -3.02 -14.27 6.81
C ARG A 170 -2.34 -13.36 5.79
N ALA A 171 -2.82 -12.14 5.64
CA ALA A 171 -2.24 -11.14 4.77
C ALA A 171 -1.17 -10.32 5.49
N TRP A 172 -0.28 -9.73 4.73
CA TRP A 172 0.69 -8.76 5.21
C TRP A 172 0.52 -7.45 4.45
N GLY A 173 0.42 -6.36 5.17
CA GLY A 173 0.41 -5.01 4.62
C GLY A 173 1.26 -4.08 5.46
N HIS A 174 1.91 -3.10 4.83
CA HIS A 174 2.67 -2.06 5.52
C HIS A 174 2.70 -0.77 4.69
N ILE A 175 3.12 0.30 5.33
CA ILE A 175 3.16 1.61 4.71
C ILE A 175 4.51 1.83 4.01
N THR A 176 4.43 2.31 2.78
CA THR A 176 5.58 2.73 1.96
C THR A 176 5.53 4.24 1.72
N SER A 177 6.56 4.78 1.07
CA SER A 177 6.58 6.20 0.70
C SER A 177 5.66 6.59 -0.46
N GLY A 178 4.98 5.62 -1.08
CA GLY A 178 4.05 5.84 -2.20
C GLY A 178 3.97 4.63 -3.12
N GLY A 179 2.98 4.60 -4.02
CA GLY A 179 2.67 3.50 -4.92
C GLY A 179 3.83 3.04 -5.80
N THR A 180 4.76 3.93 -6.12
CA THR A 180 5.98 3.56 -6.83
C THR A 180 6.81 2.52 -6.05
N VAL A 181 7.01 2.74 -4.75
CA VAL A 181 7.76 1.80 -3.89
C VAL A 181 6.93 0.55 -3.65
N ALA A 182 5.63 0.68 -3.40
CA ALA A 182 4.73 -0.45 -3.24
C ALA A 182 4.71 -1.36 -4.50
N ASN A 183 4.66 -0.79 -5.71
CA ASN A 183 4.79 -1.53 -6.96
C ASN A 183 6.16 -2.24 -7.08
N TYR A 184 7.25 -1.60 -6.62
CA TYR A 184 8.57 -2.25 -6.58
C TYR A 184 8.55 -3.47 -5.68
N GLU A 185 7.94 -3.37 -4.51
CA GLU A 185 7.82 -4.47 -3.57
C GLU A 185 6.93 -5.60 -4.09
N GLY A 186 5.82 -5.28 -4.76
CA GLY A 186 4.98 -6.28 -5.43
C GLY A 186 5.75 -7.10 -6.46
N LEU A 187 6.53 -6.43 -7.32
CA LEU A 187 7.36 -7.11 -8.31
C LEU A 187 8.59 -7.80 -7.68
N TRP A 188 9.14 -7.23 -6.60
CA TRP A 188 10.21 -7.86 -5.82
C TRP A 188 9.74 -9.16 -5.16
N LEU A 189 8.52 -9.20 -4.63
CA LEU A 189 7.90 -10.42 -4.09
C LEU A 189 7.74 -11.48 -5.19
N ALA A 190 7.18 -11.11 -6.34
CA ALA A 190 7.03 -12.00 -7.49
C ALA A 190 8.39 -12.60 -7.91
N ARG A 191 9.41 -11.74 -8.07
CA ARG A 191 10.79 -12.14 -8.41
C ARG A 191 11.36 -13.14 -7.41
N ASN A 192 11.23 -12.84 -6.12
CA ASN A 192 11.78 -13.68 -5.07
C ASN A 192 11.06 -15.02 -4.99
N LEU A 193 9.73 -15.04 -5.00
CA LEU A 193 8.93 -16.25 -4.97
C LEU A 193 9.23 -17.16 -6.17
N LYS A 194 9.16 -16.63 -7.39
CA LYS A 194 9.38 -17.41 -8.61
C LYS A 194 10.79 -18.02 -8.70
N SER A 195 11.77 -17.49 -7.96
CA SER A 195 13.12 -18.08 -7.89
C SER A 195 13.25 -19.26 -6.93
N ILE A 196 12.32 -19.44 -5.98
CA ILE A 196 12.38 -20.50 -4.97
C ILE A 196 12.46 -21.90 -5.57
N PRO A 197 11.66 -22.29 -6.58
CA PRO A 197 11.71 -23.64 -7.13
C PRO A 197 13.07 -24.01 -7.72
N LEU A 198 13.77 -23.06 -8.35
CA LEU A 198 15.14 -23.27 -8.86
C LEU A 198 16.13 -23.45 -7.72
N ALA A 199 16.00 -22.66 -6.65
CA ALA A 199 16.83 -22.79 -5.46
C ALA A 199 16.57 -24.12 -4.71
N VAL A 200 15.31 -24.56 -4.63
CA VAL A 200 14.95 -25.86 -4.09
C VAL A 200 15.59 -26.97 -4.88
N ARG A 201 15.52 -26.95 -6.21
CA ARG A 201 16.18 -27.95 -7.06
C ARG A 201 17.69 -28.01 -6.84
N ALA A 202 18.31 -26.87 -6.61
CA ALA A 202 19.76 -26.82 -6.33
C ALA A 202 20.14 -27.40 -4.96
N CYS A 203 19.22 -27.43 -3.99
CA CYS A 203 19.41 -27.98 -2.64
C CYS A 203 18.88 -29.42 -2.50
N ARG A 204 17.77 -29.72 -3.15
CA ARG A 204 16.99 -30.96 -3.04
C ARG A 204 16.44 -31.36 -4.40
N PRO A 205 17.30 -31.81 -5.33
CA PRO A 205 16.90 -32.11 -6.71
C PRO A 205 15.80 -33.17 -6.79
N GLU A 206 15.73 -34.08 -5.83
CA GLU A 206 14.72 -35.13 -5.74
C GLU A 206 13.28 -34.57 -5.55
N TRP A 207 13.12 -33.39 -5.01
CA TRP A 207 11.80 -32.78 -4.82
C TRP A 207 11.18 -32.19 -6.09
N THR A 208 12.02 -31.96 -7.06
CA THR A 208 11.64 -31.38 -8.35
C THR A 208 12.03 -32.28 -9.52
N ALA A 209 12.23 -33.58 -9.26
CA ALA A 209 12.61 -34.55 -10.27
C ALA A 209 11.63 -34.57 -11.45
N GLY A 210 12.14 -34.57 -12.67
CA GLY A 210 11.35 -34.52 -13.89
C GLY A 210 10.75 -33.15 -14.25
N MET A 211 11.08 -32.07 -13.53
CA MET A 211 10.70 -30.72 -13.89
C MET A 211 11.89 -29.96 -14.47
N ASP A 212 11.71 -29.35 -15.63
CA ASP A 212 12.67 -28.39 -16.20
C ASP A 212 12.45 -26.97 -15.64
N ASP A 213 13.31 -26.02 -16.03
CA ASP A 213 13.26 -24.63 -15.58
C ASP A 213 11.93 -23.97 -15.92
N CYS A 214 11.41 -24.20 -17.13
CA CYS A 214 10.16 -23.61 -17.55
C CYS A 214 8.99 -24.07 -16.68
N ARG A 215 8.94 -25.36 -16.34
CA ARG A 215 7.91 -25.91 -15.44
C ARG A 215 8.04 -25.36 -14.02
N LEU A 216 9.26 -25.30 -13.50
CA LEU A 216 9.52 -24.76 -12.15
C LEU A 216 9.12 -23.29 -12.03
N LEU A 217 9.45 -22.47 -13.03
CA LEU A 217 9.15 -21.04 -13.04
C LEU A 217 7.66 -20.74 -13.32
N ASN A 218 6.90 -21.72 -13.80
CA ASN A 218 5.46 -21.61 -14.01
C ASN A 218 4.62 -22.25 -12.90
N LEU A 219 5.22 -22.65 -11.78
CA LEU A 219 4.47 -23.10 -10.59
C LEU A 219 3.59 -21.97 -10.03
N SER A 220 2.45 -22.35 -9.47
CA SER A 220 1.58 -21.40 -8.76
C SER A 220 2.23 -20.89 -7.48
N THR A 221 1.82 -19.72 -6.98
CA THR A 221 2.26 -19.16 -5.70
C THR A 221 2.07 -20.16 -4.56
N GLY A 222 0.91 -20.85 -4.51
CA GLY A 222 0.64 -21.87 -3.50
C GLY A 222 1.65 -23.01 -3.53
N ALA A 223 1.91 -23.60 -4.72
CA ALA A 223 2.89 -24.68 -4.87
C ALA A 223 4.33 -24.23 -4.50
N ILE A 224 4.67 -22.99 -4.77
CA ILE A 224 5.97 -22.41 -4.38
C ILE A 224 6.07 -22.27 -2.85
N LEU A 225 5.00 -21.81 -2.19
CA LEU A 225 4.96 -21.69 -0.73
C LEU A 225 5.03 -23.07 -0.05
N GLU A 226 4.37 -24.10 -0.59
CA GLU A 226 4.49 -25.48 -0.10
C GLU A 226 5.94 -25.99 -0.19
N LEU A 227 6.68 -25.69 -1.27
CA LEU A 227 8.10 -26.01 -1.37
C LEU A 227 8.94 -25.28 -0.32
N ALA A 228 8.63 -24.00 -0.04
CA ALA A 228 9.32 -23.22 0.97
C ALA A 228 9.05 -23.76 2.38
N ASP A 229 7.82 -24.13 2.70
CA ASP A 229 7.45 -24.71 3.99
C ASP A 229 8.07 -26.11 4.18
N ARG A 230 8.10 -26.89 3.11
CA ARG A 230 8.85 -28.18 3.11
C ARG A 230 10.33 -27.96 3.38
N ALA A 231 10.94 -26.90 2.82
CA ALA A 231 12.34 -26.57 3.09
C ALA A 231 12.57 -26.14 4.55
N LYS A 232 11.64 -25.41 5.15
CA LYS A 232 11.67 -25.08 6.60
C LYS A 232 11.60 -26.35 7.44
N ALA A 233 10.63 -27.21 7.17
CA ALA A 233 10.45 -28.48 7.90
C ALA A 233 11.67 -29.42 7.80
N ALA A 234 12.35 -29.42 6.65
CA ALA A 234 13.56 -30.21 6.40
C ALA A 234 14.87 -29.54 6.88
N GLY A 235 14.81 -28.34 7.51
CA GLY A 235 15.97 -27.61 8.01
C GLY A 235 16.91 -27.06 6.93
N CYS A 236 16.48 -26.98 5.67
CA CYS A 236 17.31 -26.49 4.56
C CYS A 236 16.86 -25.12 4.00
N PHE A 237 15.98 -24.43 4.69
CA PHE A 237 15.44 -23.14 4.26
C PHE A 237 16.53 -22.07 4.05
N ASP A 238 17.51 -21.98 4.94
CA ASP A 238 18.60 -21.01 4.83
C ASP A 238 19.53 -21.30 3.65
N GLU A 239 19.77 -22.57 3.34
CA GLU A 239 20.53 -22.96 2.15
C GLU A 239 19.74 -22.57 0.88
N MET A 240 18.45 -22.92 0.81
CA MET A 240 17.56 -22.52 -0.27
C MET A 240 17.56 -21.00 -0.45
N ARG A 241 17.42 -20.22 0.63
CA ARG A 241 17.42 -18.76 0.60
C ARG A 241 18.72 -18.21 0.00
N ARG A 242 19.88 -18.74 0.40
CA ARG A 242 21.17 -18.31 -0.16
C ARG A 242 21.30 -18.61 -1.66
N ARG A 243 20.66 -19.67 -2.16
CA ARG A 243 20.69 -20.05 -3.59
C ARG A 243 19.60 -19.39 -4.42
N SER A 244 18.60 -18.78 -3.80
CA SER A 244 17.57 -18.00 -4.52
C SER A 244 18.14 -16.67 -5.01
N VAL A 245 17.41 -15.98 -5.90
CA VAL A 245 17.82 -14.64 -6.36
C VAL A 245 17.99 -13.65 -5.22
N ARG A 246 17.37 -13.88 -4.08
CA ARG A 246 17.52 -13.03 -2.89
C ARG A 246 18.92 -13.16 -2.27
N GLY A 247 19.53 -14.32 -2.34
CA GLY A 247 20.88 -14.57 -1.81
C GLY A 247 21.97 -14.48 -2.88
N ALA A 248 21.73 -15.06 -4.06
CA ALA A 248 22.73 -15.21 -5.10
C ALA A 248 22.66 -14.10 -6.20
N GLY A 249 21.61 -13.27 -6.17
CA GLY A 249 21.36 -12.30 -7.24
C GLY A 249 20.77 -12.91 -8.51
N MET A 250 20.68 -12.11 -9.57
CA MET A 250 20.05 -12.49 -10.85
C MET A 250 21.01 -13.10 -11.88
N ALA A 251 22.29 -13.26 -11.56
CA ALA A 251 23.30 -13.69 -12.51
C ALA A 251 22.93 -15.06 -13.16
N GLY A 252 22.73 -15.05 -14.47
CA GLY A 252 22.37 -16.25 -15.25
C GLY A 252 20.92 -16.74 -15.09
N ILE A 253 20.11 -16.11 -14.23
CA ILE A 253 18.71 -16.50 -13.97
C ILE A 253 17.77 -15.61 -14.77
N ARG A 254 16.92 -16.21 -15.61
CA ARG A 254 15.83 -15.52 -16.33
C ARG A 254 14.49 -16.05 -15.81
N LEU A 255 13.79 -15.22 -15.01
CA LEU A 255 12.55 -15.62 -14.34
C LEU A 255 11.29 -15.58 -15.24
N GLY A 256 11.43 -15.07 -16.48
CA GLY A 256 10.32 -14.93 -17.40
C GLY A 256 9.90 -13.50 -17.68
N LYS A 257 8.73 -13.35 -18.29
CA LYS A 257 8.19 -12.06 -18.73
C LYS A 257 7.20 -11.49 -17.72
N VAL A 258 7.12 -10.16 -17.66
CA VAL A 258 6.10 -9.40 -16.93
C VAL A 258 5.16 -8.79 -17.95
N LEU A 259 3.88 -9.13 -17.86
CA LEU A 259 2.84 -8.62 -18.76
C LEU A 259 2.14 -7.47 -18.06
N VAL A 260 2.08 -6.31 -18.70
CA VAL A 260 1.59 -5.07 -18.07
C VAL A 260 0.83 -4.25 -19.12
N PRO A 261 -0.31 -3.60 -18.79
CA PRO A 261 -1.06 -2.84 -19.79
C PRO A 261 -0.22 -1.68 -20.35
N ARG A 262 -0.49 -1.31 -21.60
CA ARG A 262 0.18 -0.17 -22.23
C ARG A 262 -0.07 1.14 -21.46
N SER A 263 -1.21 1.29 -20.81
CA SER A 263 -1.60 2.41 -19.91
C SER A 263 -0.94 2.35 -18.53
N LYS A 264 0.01 1.45 -18.29
CA LYS A 264 0.72 1.30 -17.00
C LYS A 264 1.36 2.59 -16.51
N HIS A 265 1.42 2.74 -15.20
CA HIS A 265 2.27 3.76 -14.57
C HIS A 265 3.77 3.51 -14.88
N TYR A 266 4.56 4.58 -15.01
CA TYR A 266 6.00 4.49 -15.35
C TYR A 266 6.85 3.76 -14.30
N SER A 267 6.35 3.59 -13.07
CA SER A 267 7.03 2.83 -12.00
C SER A 267 7.39 1.41 -12.43
N TRP A 268 6.60 0.76 -13.28
CA TRP A 268 6.84 -0.61 -13.74
C TRP A 268 8.11 -0.75 -14.56
N THR A 269 8.41 0.22 -15.43
CA THR A 269 9.66 0.26 -16.18
C THR A 269 10.85 0.42 -15.25
N LYS A 270 10.76 1.32 -14.26
CA LYS A 270 11.79 1.49 -13.23
C LYS A 270 11.93 0.28 -12.31
N ALA A 271 10.82 -0.38 -11.95
CA ALA A 271 10.85 -1.60 -11.14
C ALA A 271 11.64 -2.72 -11.83
N ALA A 272 11.39 -2.96 -13.12
CA ALA A 272 12.13 -3.97 -13.88
C ALA A 272 13.65 -3.67 -13.96
N ASP A 273 14.01 -2.41 -14.07
CA ASP A 273 15.40 -1.93 -14.09
C ASP A 273 16.05 -2.13 -12.71
N ILE A 274 15.53 -1.49 -11.67
CA ILE A 274 16.07 -1.51 -10.30
C ILE A 274 16.17 -2.94 -9.75
N LEU A 275 15.20 -3.80 -10.04
CA LEU A 275 15.19 -5.19 -9.59
C LEU A 275 16.08 -6.13 -10.41
N GLY A 276 16.77 -5.62 -11.45
CA GLY A 276 17.63 -6.41 -12.30
C GLY A 276 16.90 -7.43 -13.19
N ILE A 277 15.58 -7.29 -13.34
CA ILE A 277 14.75 -8.12 -14.23
C ILE A 277 15.02 -7.74 -15.69
N GLY A 278 15.32 -6.47 -15.94
CA GLY A 278 15.55 -5.87 -17.25
C GLY A 278 14.26 -5.43 -17.95
N GLN A 279 14.30 -4.24 -18.53
CA GLN A 279 13.12 -3.63 -19.18
C GLN A 279 12.62 -4.46 -20.38
N ASP A 280 13.49 -5.19 -21.06
CA ASP A 280 13.12 -6.11 -22.16
C ASP A 280 12.26 -7.31 -21.70
N SER A 281 12.15 -7.53 -20.40
CA SER A 281 11.26 -8.53 -19.82
C SER A 281 9.82 -8.03 -19.67
N LEU A 282 9.57 -6.72 -19.79
CA LEU A 282 8.23 -6.16 -19.80
C LEU A 282 7.61 -6.29 -21.18
N ILE A 283 6.45 -6.93 -21.26
CA ILE A 283 5.64 -7.00 -22.47
C ILE A 283 4.42 -6.10 -22.28
N PRO A 284 4.30 -5.01 -23.04
CA PRO A 284 3.12 -4.16 -22.98
C PRO A 284 1.94 -4.86 -23.66
N VAL A 285 0.89 -5.11 -22.89
CA VAL A 285 -0.39 -5.64 -23.40
C VAL A 285 -1.18 -4.47 -24.01
N PRO A 286 -1.77 -4.60 -25.19
CA PRO A 286 -2.66 -3.62 -25.78
C PRO A 286 -3.80 -3.25 -24.81
N VAL A 287 -4.32 -2.04 -24.97
CA VAL A 287 -5.53 -1.58 -24.29
C VAL A 287 -6.62 -1.34 -25.32
N ARG A 288 -7.88 -1.46 -24.89
CA ARG A 288 -9.06 -1.16 -25.71
C ARG A 288 -9.28 0.36 -25.78
N GLU A 289 -10.33 0.78 -26.50
CA GLU A 289 -10.71 2.20 -26.62
C GLU A 289 -11.09 2.85 -25.27
N ASP A 290 -11.52 2.04 -24.29
CA ASP A 290 -11.85 2.46 -22.93
C ASP A 290 -10.63 2.42 -21.98
N TYR A 291 -9.41 2.29 -22.51
CA TYR A 291 -8.12 2.25 -21.83
C TYR A 291 -7.91 1.05 -20.89
N ARG A 292 -8.82 0.10 -20.84
CA ARG A 292 -8.65 -1.16 -20.11
C ARG A 292 -7.76 -2.12 -20.86
N MET A 293 -7.05 -2.97 -20.13
CA MET A 293 -6.27 -4.05 -20.75
C MET A 293 -7.14 -4.91 -21.66
N ASP A 294 -6.70 -5.17 -22.86
CA ASP A 294 -7.31 -6.14 -23.76
C ASP A 294 -6.96 -7.56 -23.32
N VAL A 295 -7.90 -8.22 -22.63
CA VAL A 295 -7.70 -9.57 -22.09
C VAL A 295 -7.53 -10.61 -23.22
N SER A 296 -8.13 -10.40 -24.39
CA SER A 296 -7.94 -11.28 -25.55
C SER A 296 -6.53 -11.18 -26.12
N ALA A 297 -5.99 -9.96 -26.16
CA ALA A 297 -4.58 -9.74 -26.53
C ALA A 297 -3.64 -10.33 -25.46
N LEU A 298 -3.96 -10.19 -24.18
CA LEU A 298 -3.22 -10.82 -23.08
C LEU A 298 -3.17 -12.35 -23.27
N GLU A 299 -4.31 -13.00 -23.51
CA GLU A 299 -4.39 -14.44 -23.74
C GLU A 299 -3.55 -14.88 -24.95
N THR A 300 -3.62 -14.14 -26.05
CA THR A 300 -2.78 -14.40 -27.25
C THR A 300 -1.29 -14.31 -26.94
N ILE A 301 -0.86 -13.30 -26.17
CA ILE A 301 0.55 -13.14 -25.75
C ILE A 301 0.96 -14.32 -24.86
N ILE A 302 0.13 -14.70 -23.91
CA ILE A 302 0.38 -15.84 -23.01
C ILE A 302 0.53 -17.14 -23.81
N ASP A 303 -0.36 -17.40 -24.76
CA ASP A 303 -0.28 -18.58 -25.62
C ASP A 303 1.02 -18.63 -26.42
N GLY A 304 1.45 -17.49 -26.96
CA GLY A 304 2.75 -17.37 -27.64
C GLY A 304 3.93 -17.68 -26.71
N LEU A 305 3.89 -17.20 -25.45
CA LEU A 305 4.92 -17.48 -24.45
C LEU A 305 4.95 -18.96 -24.05
N ILE A 306 3.78 -19.57 -23.88
CA ILE A 306 3.66 -21.01 -23.60
C ILE A 306 4.25 -21.83 -24.74
N ALA A 307 3.90 -21.52 -25.99
CA ALA A 307 4.44 -22.19 -27.17
C ALA A 307 5.96 -22.03 -27.29
N ALA A 308 6.49 -20.85 -26.95
CA ALA A 308 7.92 -20.56 -26.90
C ALA A 308 8.63 -21.09 -25.65
N ARG A 309 7.93 -21.78 -24.75
CA ARG A 309 8.45 -22.26 -23.45
C ARG A 309 9.11 -21.14 -22.63
N THR A 310 8.56 -19.93 -22.71
CA THR A 310 9.03 -18.76 -21.97
C THR A 310 8.18 -18.59 -20.72
N PRO A 311 8.76 -18.63 -19.50
CA PRO A 311 8.02 -18.48 -18.27
C PRO A 311 7.34 -17.10 -18.14
N ILE A 312 6.28 -17.04 -17.34
CA ILE A 312 5.58 -15.81 -17.00
C ILE A 312 5.84 -15.50 -15.53
N LEU A 313 6.59 -14.43 -15.29
CA LEU A 313 6.91 -13.97 -13.92
C LEU A 313 5.68 -13.39 -13.27
N ALA A 314 5.04 -12.43 -13.91
CA ALA A 314 3.87 -11.74 -13.38
C ALA A 314 2.97 -11.19 -14.48
N VAL A 315 1.68 -11.04 -14.14
CA VAL A 315 0.72 -10.20 -14.86
C VAL A 315 0.32 -9.08 -13.90
N ILE A 316 0.33 -7.85 -14.42
CA ILE A 316 -0.05 -6.65 -13.67
C ILE A 316 -1.38 -6.17 -14.22
N ALA A 317 -2.42 -6.16 -13.39
CA ALA A 317 -3.67 -5.48 -13.69
C ALA A 317 -3.69 -4.09 -13.04
N VAL A 318 -4.46 -3.17 -13.57
CA VAL A 318 -4.60 -1.81 -13.04
C VAL A 318 -6.04 -1.56 -12.60
N ALA A 319 -6.21 -1.07 -11.37
CA ALA A 319 -7.52 -0.58 -10.88
C ALA A 319 -7.43 0.94 -10.69
N GLY A 320 -7.76 1.68 -11.75
CA GLY A 320 -7.61 3.13 -11.83
C GLY A 320 -6.31 3.55 -12.50
N THR A 321 -6.30 3.67 -13.83
CA THR A 321 -5.16 4.22 -14.57
C THR A 321 -4.93 5.68 -14.21
N THR A 322 -3.68 6.14 -14.36
CA THR A 322 -3.26 7.49 -13.92
C THR A 322 -4.04 8.61 -14.59
N GLU A 323 -4.29 8.49 -15.89
CA GLU A 323 -4.89 9.57 -16.69
C GLU A 323 -6.42 9.38 -16.82
N GLU A 324 -6.88 8.17 -17.12
CA GLU A 324 -8.27 7.89 -17.47
C GLU A 324 -9.10 7.34 -16.31
N GLY A 325 -8.44 6.82 -15.25
CA GLY A 325 -9.13 6.15 -14.15
C GLY A 325 -9.72 4.79 -14.54
N ALA A 326 -9.27 4.20 -15.65
CA ALA A 326 -9.80 2.93 -16.15
C ALA A 326 -9.48 1.77 -15.19
N VAL A 327 -10.44 0.84 -15.06
CA VAL A 327 -10.32 -0.36 -14.22
C VAL A 327 -10.31 -1.59 -15.11
N ASP A 328 -9.20 -2.33 -15.12
CA ASP A 328 -9.06 -3.57 -15.89
C ASP A 328 -10.08 -4.63 -15.44
N GLU A 329 -10.45 -5.52 -16.35
CA GLU A 329 -11.35 -6.65 -16.07
C GLU A 329 -10.63 -7.74 -15.25
N ILE A 330 -10.32 -7.43 -13.99
CA ILE A 330 -9.53 -8.29 -13.07
C ILE A 330 -10.12 -9.69 -12.99
N HIS A 331 -11.44 -9.81 -12.95
CA HIS A 331 -12.15 -11.10 -12.93
C HIS A 331 -11.86 -11.96 -14.17
N GLU A 332 -11.72 -11.36 -15.36
CA GLU A 332 -11.36 -12.09 -16.56
C GLU A 332 -9.88 -12.51 -16.56
N ILE A 333 -8.99 -11.66 -15.99
CA ILE A 333 -7.58 -12.02 -15.82
C ILE A 333 -7.44 -13.19 -14.82
N VAL A 334 -8.24 -13.21 -13.75
CA VAL A 334 -8.29 -14.34 -12.79
C VAL A 334 -8.74 -15.61 -13.50
N ARG A 335 -9.83 -15.55 -14.27
CA ARG A 335 -10.31 -16.70 -15.09
C ARG A 335 -9.25 -17.18 -16.09
N LEU A 336 -8.55 -16.25 -16.71
CA LEU A 336 -7.44 -16.60 -17.61
C LEU A 336 -6.31 -17.32 -16.87
N ARG A 337 -5.94 -16.85 -15.66
CA ARG A 337 -4.95 -17.51 -14.80
C ARG A 337 -5.36 -18.95 -14.47
N GLU A 338 -6.64 -19.19 -14.17
CA GLU A 338 -7.17 -20.53 -13.93
C GLU A 338 -7.06 -21.43 -15.17
N ARG A 339 -7.42 -20.92 -16.36
CA ARG A 339 -7.24 -21.64 -17.62
C ARG A 339 -5.78 -21.99 -17.90
N CYS A 340 -4.88 -21.08 -17.60
CA CYS A 340 -3.43 -21.31 -17.73
C CYS A 340 -2.95 -22.37 -16.72
N ALA A 341 -3.43 -22.33 -15.47
CA ALA A 341 -3.07 -23.30 -14.44
C ALA A 341 -3.47 -24.74 -14.82
N ALA A 342 -4.62 -24.92 -15.47
CA ALA A 342 -5.03 -26.22 -16.03
C ALA A 342 -4.06 -26.75 -17.10
N ARG A 343 -3.26 -25.88 -17.72
CA ARG A 343 -2.20 -26.20 -18.71
C ARG A 343 -0.80 -26.28 -18.08
N GLY A 344 -0.71 -26.23 -16.74
CA GLY A 344 0.55 -26.28 -15.99
C GLY A 344 1.35 -24.97 -15.99
N VAL A 345 0.72 -23.85 -16.31
CA VAL A 345 1.34 -22.51 -16.33
C VAL A 345 0.60 -21.59 -15.36
N SER A 346 1.33 -21.01 -14.41
CA SER A 346 0.79 -20.00 -13.50
C SER A 346 1.73 -18.81 -13.40
N PHE A 347 1.14 -17.64 -13.16
CA PHE A 347 1.86 -16.38 -12.99
C PHE A 347 1.45 -15.70 -11.68
N TYR A 348 2.34 -14.85 -11.19
CA TYR A 348 2.02 -13.96 -10.08
C TYR A 348 1.08 -12.86 -10.59
N LEU A 349 -0.05 -12.67 -9.92
CA LEU A 349 -1.00 -11.60 -10.25
C LEU A 349 -0.86 -10.47 -9.24
N HIS A 350 -0.47 -9.29 -9.74
CA HIS A 350 -0.43 -8.07 -8.96
C HIS A 350 -1.46 -7.07 -9.49
N ILE A 351 -2.12 -6.36 -8.58
CA ILE A 351 -3.02 -5.27 -8.95
C ILE A 351 -2.40 -3.94 -8.52
N ASP A 352 -2.07 -3.10 -9.50
CA ASP A 352 -1.75 -1.71 -9.27
C ASP A 352 -3.07 -0.93 -9.05
N ALA A 353 -3.49 -0.84 -7.83
CA ALA A 353 -4.66 -0.10 -7.39
C ALA A 353 -4.26 1.19 -6.65
N ALA A 354 -3.08 1.72 -6.95
CA ALA A 354 -2.55 2.93 -6.33
C ALA A 354 -3.56 4.08 -6.36
N TYR A 355 -4.31 4.23 -7.45
CA TYR A 355 -5.40 5.22 -7.52
C TYR A 355 -6.73 4.64 -7.03
N GLY A 356 -7.23 3.59 -7.65
CA GLY A 356 -8.61 3.13 -7.47
C GLY A 356 -8.84 2.22 -6.26
N GLY A 357 -7.81 1.81 -5.53
CA GLY A 357 -7.96 0.80 -4.48
C GLY A 357 -8.96 1.17 -3.39
N TYR A 358 -8.92 2.41 -2.92
CA TYR A 358 -9.87 2.89 -1.90
C TYR A 358 -11.33 2.94 -2.39
N ALA A 359 -11.56 3.00 -3.72
CA ALA A 359 -12.91 2.92 -4.26
C ALA A 359 -13.62 1.59 -3.92
N ARG A 360 -12.86 0.54 -3.54
CA ARG A 360 -13.46 -0.71 -3.07
C ARG A 360 -14.35 -0.52 -1.84
N ALA A 361 -14.13 0.51 -1.02
CA ALA A 361 -15.00 0.85 0.11
C ALA A 361 -16.44 1.15 -0.32
N LEU A 362 -16.67 1.63 -1.54
CA LEU A 362 -18.01 1.88 -2.07
C LEU A 362 -18.85 0.61 -2.28
N PHE A 363 -18.20 -0.55 -2.27
CA PHE A 363 -18.82 -1.87 -2.46
C PHE A 363 -19.03 -2.62 -1.15
N LEU A 364 -18.69 -2.03 0.00
CA LEU A 364 -18.78 -2.65 1.31
C LEU A 364 -19.97 -2.09 2.08
N ASP A 365 -20.67 -2.96 2.80
CA ASP A 365 -21.70 -2.55 3.77
C ASP A 365 -21.07 -2.10 5.11
N GLY A 366 -21.93 -1.76 6.10
CA GLY A 366 -21.48 -1.35 7.43
C GLY A 366 -20.77 -2.44 8.25
N GLU A 367 -20.75 -3.68 7.77
CA GLU A 367 -20.07 -4.82 8.38
C GLU A 367 -18.86 -5.28 7.54
N ASP A 368 -18.43 -4.44 6.60
CA ASP A 368 -17.32 -4.65 5.65
C ASP A 368 -17.53 -5.87 4.70
N ARG A 369 -18.77 -6.28 4.48
CA ARG A 369 -19.10 -7.35 3.51
C ARG A 369 -19.28 -6.72 2.13
N PHE A 370 -18.81 -7.43 1.11
CA PHE A 370 -18.98 -7.01 -0.28
C PHE A 370 -20.44 -7.15 -0.70
N MET A 371 -21.10 -6.02 -0.97
CA MET A 371 -22.52 -5.94 -1.30
C MET A 371 -22.84 -6.55 -2.67
N ASP A 372 -24.07 -7.07 -2.85
CA ASP A 372 -24.52 -7.55 -4.14
C ASP A 372 -24.75 -6.41 -5.13
N PHE A 373 -24.53 -6.69 -6.42
CA PHE A 373 -24.68 -5.70 -7.50
C PHE A 373 -26.07 -5.06 -7.54
N ALA A 374 -27.11 -5.87 -7.33
CA ALA A 374 -28.49 -5.38 -7.30
C ALA A 374 -28.77 -4.44 -6.11
N GLU A 375 -28.17 -4.72 -4.97
CA GLU A 375 -28.24 -3.86 -3.78
C GLU A 375 -27.58 -2.51 -4.03
N LEU A 376 -26.37 -2.50 -4.61
CA LEU A 376 -25.63 -1.28 -4.95
C LEU A 376 -26.31 -0.39 -5.99
N THR A 377 -27.01 -0.99 -6.96
CA THR A 377 -27.56 -0.28 -8.12
C THR A 377 -29.09 -0.11 -8.08
N GLY A 378 -29.74 -0.70 -7.07
CA GLY A 378 -31.19 -0.74 -6.98
C GLY A 378 -31.88 -1.57 -8.08
N SER A 379 -31.08 -2.31 -8.91
CA SER A 379 -31.62 -3.21 -9.93
C SER A 379 -30.64 -4.33 -10.30
N PRO A 380 -31.12 -5.54 -10.69
CA PRO A 380 -30.28 -6.65 -11.12
C PRO A 380 -29.42 -6.34 -12.35
N GLU A 381 -29.84 -5.40 -13.17
CA GLU A 381 -29.18 -4.99 -14.42
C GLU A 381 -28.33 -3.72 -14.30
N GLY A 382 -28.26 -3.10 -13.10
CA GLY A 382 -27.56 -1.84 -12.88
C GLY A 382 -28.28 -0.63 -13.48
N ARG A 383 -29.53 -0.77 -13.77
CA ARG A 383 -30.37 0.32 -14.25
C ARG A 383 -31.15 0.87 -13.07
N GLY A 384 -30.78 2.02 -12.55
CA GLY A 384 -31.65 2.80 -11.68
C GLY A 384 -33.00 3.03 -12.37
N ALA A 385 -34.08 3.08 -11.61
CA ALA A 385 -35.45 3.23 -12.11
C ALA A 385 -35.73 4.63 -12.74
N GLY A 386 -34.73 5.40 -13.08
CA GLY A 386 -34.79 6.74 -13.66
C GLY A 386 -33.71 6.94 -14.73
N ASP A 387 -33.73 7.99 -15.40
CA ASP A 387 -32.98 8.50 -16.53
C ASP A 387 -31.64 7.82 -16.93
N ARG A 388 -31.26 7.85 -18.20
CA ARG A 388 -30.03 7.26 -18.79
C ARG A 388 -28.71 7.72 -18.13
N ASN A 389 -28.76 8.70 -17.25
CA ASN A 389 -27.59 9.28 -16.55
C ASN A 389 -27.27 8.60 -15.21
N ASP A 390 -28.09 7.69 -14.68
CA ASP A 390 -27.91 7.07 -13.36
C ASP A 390 -27.04 5.80 -13.36
N ARG A 391 -26.33 5.52 -14.45
CA ARG A 391 -25.39 4.37 -14.51
C ARG A 391 -24.03 4.75 -13.92
N TRP A 392 -23.94 4.86 -12.62
CA TRP A 392 -22.67 5.13 -11.95
C TRP A 392 -21.74 3.89 -11.89
N LEU A 393 -22.29 2.66 -12.04
CA LEU A 393 -21.56 1.40 -11.92
C LEU A 393 -21.94 0.44 -13.04
N THR A 394 -20.93 -0.11 -13.74
CA THR A 394 -21.10 -1.19 -14.69
C THR A 394 -20.85 -2.55 -14.03
N ARG A 395 -21.40 -3.64 -14.61
CA ARG A 395 -21.17 -4.99 -14.10
C ARG A 395 -19.70 -5.37 -14.15
N GLU A 396 -18.98 -4.98 -15.18
CA GLU A 396 -17.57 -5.29 -15.37
C GLU A 396 -16.70 -4.67 -14.25
N VAL A 397 -16.97 -3.41 -13.88
CA VAL A 397 -16.27 -2.73 -12.79
C VAL A 397 -16.61 -3.39 -11.45
N TYR A 398 -17.87 -3.72 -11.21
CA TYR A 398 -18.28 -4.46 -10.01
C TYR A 398 -17.53 -5.80 -9.88
N GLU A 399 -17.54 -6.63 -10.94
CA GLU A 399 -16.86 -7.92 -10.93
C GLU A 399 -15.34 -7.77 -10.79
N ALA A 400 -14.76 -6.70 -11.35
CA ALA A 400 -13.34 -6.39 -11.17
C ALA A 400 -12.99 -6.15 -9.70
N PHE A 401 -13.73 -5.29 -8.99
CA PHE A 401 -13.51 -5.03 -7.55
C PHE A 401 -13.81 -6.26 -6.69
N LYS A 402 -14.79 -7.07 -7.06
CA LYS A 402 -15.12 -8.33 -6.38
C LYS A 402 -13.97 -9.33 -6.47
N ALA A 403 -13.29 -9.38 -7.61
CA ALA A 403 -12.18 -10.31 -7.85
C ALA A 403 -10.83 -9.85 -7.29
N MET A 404 -10.70 -8.64 -6.74
CA MET A 404 -9.41 -8.14 -6.20
C MET A 404 -8.75 -9.08 -5.20
N PRO A 405 -9.48 -9.74 -4.27
CA PRO A 405 -8.87 -10.66 -3.30
C PRO A 405 -8.16 -11.87 -3.91
N GLU A 406 -8.42 -12.18 -5.17
CA GLU A 406 -7.78 -13.29 -5.89
C GLU A 406 -6.34 -12.96 -6.34
N ALA A 407 -5.90 -11.71 -6.23
CA ALA A 407 -4.52 -11.34 -6.56
C ALA A 407 -3.54 -11.82 -5.48
N ASP A 408 -2.28 -12.01 -5.89
CA ASP A 408 -1.19 -12.34 -4.96
C ASP A 408 -0.71 -11.12 -4.17
N SER A 409 -0.87 -9.90 -4.71
CA SER A 409 -0.62 -8.63 -4.03
C SER A 409 -1.35 -7.47 -4.68
N ILE A 410 -1.59 -6.41 -3.90
CA ILE A 410 -2.27 -5.18 -4.33
C ILE A 410 -1.50 -3.98 -3.79
N THR A 411 -1.28 -2.97 -4.63
CA THR A 411 -0.79 -1.64 -4.22
C THR A 411 -1.95 -0.69 -4.06
N VAL A 412 -1.95 0.11 -2.98
CA VAL A 412 -2.89 1.22 -2.78
C VAL A 412 -2.16 2.46 -2.30
N ASP A 413 -2.66 3.66 -2.62
CA ASP A 413 -2.09 4.92 -2.16
C ASP A 413 -3.06 5.66 -1.22
N PRO A 414 -2.85 5.58 0.11
CA PRO A 414 -3.61 6.38 1.07
C PRO A 414 -3.59 7.88 0.75
N HIS A 415 -2.49 8.39 0.19
CA HIS A 415 -2.37 9.80 -0.18
C HIS A 415 -3.18 10.22 -1.43
N LYS A 416 -3.87 9.28 -2.09
CA LYS A 416 -4.81 9.57 -3.18
C LYS A 416 -6.25 9.52 -2.65
N LEU A 417 -7.03 8.49 -2.98
CA LEU A 417 -8.42 8.36 -2.53
C LEU A 417 -8.59 8.00 -1.04
N GLY A 418 -7.50 7.82 -0.30
CA GLY A 418 -7.53 7.72 1.18
C GLY A 418 -7.49 9.08 1.88
N TYR A 419 -7.32 10.19 1.14
CA TYR A 419 -7.32 11.56 1.66
C TYR A 419 -6.29 11.83 2.75
N VAL A 420 -5.19 11.08 2.75
CA VAL A 420 -4.06 11.24 3.67
C VAL A 420 -2.99 12.12 3.04
N PRO A 421 -2.26 12.96 3.78
CA PRO A 421 -1.17 13.75 3.19
C PRO A 421 -0.02 12.84 2.68
N TYR A 422 0.76 13.36 1.70
CA TYR A 422 2.01 12.74 1.26
C TYR A 422 3.00 12.61 2.42
N ALA A 423 3.84 11.57 2.49
CA ALA A 423 3.96 10.47 1.57
C ALA A 423 3.38 9.21 2.21
N ALA A 424 2.47 8.55 1.50
CA ALA A 424 1.84 7.33 1.99
C ALA A 424 1.39 6.44 0.82
N GLY A 425 2.00 5.26 0.69
CA GLY A 425 1.58 4.14 -0.16
C GLY A 425 1.51 2.87 0.68
N ALA A 426 0.93 1.83 0.18
CA ALA A 426 0.85 0.53 0.84
C ALA A 426 0.79 -0.61 -0.18
#